data_5fb522593a533758b4cfd180035a32e3
#
_entry.id   5fb522593a533758b4cfd180035a32e3
#
_cell.length_a   1.000
_cell.length_b   1.000
_cell.length_c   1.000
_cell.angle_alpha   90.00
_cell.angle_beta   90.00
_cell.angle_gamma   90.00
#
_symmetry.space_group_name_H-M   'P 1'
#
loop_
_entity.id
_entity.type
_entity.pdbx_description
1 polymer ?
#
loop_
_entity_poly.entity_id
_entity_poly.type
_entity_poly.pdbx_seq_one_letter_code
_entity_poly.pdbx_strand_id
1 'polypeptide(L)'
;MSDSPKIIEGYATHDGTSRFRDNAIKKGISVTHFKCSMGLTLSSIGMGTYLGETTKQEDEKIENAIYDSVKSGGINVLDTAINYRAMLSERNIGRALKRLIEDDLTSRDQVFISTKNGYITNDGNYPMIDVMEYIQKMYISTDLITAEDISTGYNVLNPNYISRCIEKSLLNMCLSTIDLVYVHNSYESWHDDISFEE
;
A
#
# COMPACT_ATOMS: atom_id res chain seq x y z
N MET A 1 -12.15 -4.96 -26.06
CA MET A 1 -12.22 -3.72 -25.27
C MET A 1 -11.72 -4.10 -23.88
N SER A 2 -10.55 -3.65 -23.49
CA SER A 2 -10.07 -3.90 -22.11
C SER A 2 -10.83 -2.94 -21.21
N ASP A 3 -11.77 -3.47 -20.42
CA ASP A 3 -12.38 -2.69 -19.37
C ASP A 3 -11.26 -2.17 -18.45
N SER A 4 -11.13 -0.85 -18.36
CA SER A 4 -10.26 -0.24 -17.37
C SER A 4 -10.69 -0.75 -15.98
N PRO A 5 -9.77 -1.10 -15.11
CA PRO A 5 -10.14 -1.61 -13.79
C PRO A 5 -11.02 -0.58 -13.07
N LYS A 6 -12.16 -1.03 -12.56
CA LYS A 6 -13.11 -0.18 -11.83
C LYS A 6 -12.42 0.32 -10.56
N ILE A 7 -12.35 1.64 -10.40
CA ILE A 7 -11.79 2.29 -9.22
C ILE A 7 -12.73 2.06 -8.04
N ILE A 8 -12.15 1.70 -6.90
CA ILE A 8 -12.86 1.57 -5.61
C ILE A 8 -12.85 2.95 -4.96
N GLU A 9 -14.03 3.54 -4.85
CA GLU A 9 -14.24 4.89 -4.33
C GLU A 9 -14.30 4.91 -2.80
N GLY A 10 -13.87 6.04 -2.19
CA GLY A 10 -13.99 6.31 -0.76
C GLY A 10 -12.70 6.05 0.03
N TYR A 11 -12.83 6.14 1.34
CA TYR A 11 -11.75 6.03 2.33
C TYR A 11 -12.30 5.49 3.66
N ALA A 12 -11.42 5.12 4.60
CA ALA A 12 -11.81 4.66 5.93
C ALA A 12 -12.54 5.77 6.70
N THR A 13 -13.71 5.47 7.25
CA THR A 13 -14.52 6.43 8.01
C THR A 13 -14.76 5.96 9.44
N HIS A 14 -15.09 6.89 10.34
CA HIS A 14 -15.50 6.56 11.69
C HIS A 14 -16.64 5.53 11.71
N ASP A 15 -17.70 5.78 10.94
CA ASP A 15 -18.88 4.92 10.91
C ASP A 15 -18.58 3.58 10.24
N GLY A 16 -17.79 3.58 9.15
CA GLY A 16 -17.39 2.36 8.47
C GLY A 16 -16.57 1.44 9.38
N THR A 17 -15.50 1.96 9.97
CA THR A 17 -14.62 1.19 10.85
C THR A 17 -15.33 0.74 12.15
N SER A 18 -16.30 1.52 12.65
CA SER A 18 -17.15 1.11 13.77
C SER A 18 -18.07 -0.04 13.38
N ARG A 19 -18.67 -0.01 12.18
CA ARG A 19 -19.47 -1.16 11.67
C ARG A 19 -18.62 -2.41 11.51
N PHE A 20 -17.36 -2.29 11.04
CA PHE A 20 -16.44 -3.43 10.97
C PHE A 20 -16.25 -4.07 12.35
N ARG A 21 -15.90 -3.28 13.37
CA ARG A 21 -15.79 -3.74 14.77
C ARG A 21 -17.06 -4.44 15.24
N ASP A 22 -18.23 -3.83 15.04
CA ASP A 22 -19.50 -4.37 15.54
C ASP A 22 -19.84 -5.72 14.89
N ASN A 23 -19.52 -5.88 13.62
CA ASN A 23 -19.66 -7.15 12.91
C ASN A 23 -18.61 -8.18 13.38
N ALA A 24 -17.39 -7.77 13.69
CA ALA A 24 -16.37 -8.64 14.24
C ALA A 24 -16.74 -9.16 15.65
N ILE A 25 -17.31 -8.31 16.49
CA ILE A 25 -17.81 -8.70 17.82
C ILE A 25 -18.93 -9.75 17.70
N LYS A 26 -19.84 -9.63 16.74
CA LYS A 26 -20.86 -10.66 16.47
C LYS A 26 -20.26 -11.99 16.06
N LYS A 27 -19.07 -11.99 15.49
CA LYS A 27 -18.29 -13.20 15.14
C LYS A 27 -17.45 -13.73 16.31
N GLY A 28 -17.50 -13.10 17.50
CA GLY A 28 -16.76 -13.53 18.69
C GLY A 28 -15.40 -12.86 18.89
N ILE A 29 -15.04 -11.86 18.08
CA ILE A 29 -13.82 -11.08 18.31
C ILE A 29 -14.02 -10.17 19.53
N SER A 30 -13.03 -10.11 20.42
CA SER A 30 -13.11 -9.28 21.63
C SER A 30 -13.20 -7.78 21.27
N VAL A 31 -14.03 -7.02 21.97
CA VAL A 31 -14.10 -5.57 21.84
C VAL A 31 -12.75 -4.89 22.15
N THR A 32 -11.93 -5.47 23.03
CA THR A 32 -10.62 -4.93 23.40
C THR A 32 -9.58 -5.06 22.28
N HIS A 33 -9.91 -5.85 21.24
CA HIS A 33 -9.09 -5.97 20.02
C HIS A 33 -9.11 -4.69 19.19
N PHE A 34 -10.11 -3.83 19.35
CA PHE A 34 -10.22 -2.60 18.60
C PHE A 34 -9.80 -1.39 19.44
N LYS A 35 -9.13 -0.44 18.80
CA LYS A 35 -8.66 0.82 19.41
C LYS A 35 -9.14 2.00 18.59
N CYS A 36 -9.48 3.11 19.27
CA CYS A 36 -9.74 4.37 18.59
C CYS A 36 -8.40 5.06 18.31
N SER A 37 -8.16 5.38 17.05
CA SER A 37 -6.99 6.15 16.59
C SER A 37 -7.39 7.02 15.42
N MET A 38 -6.96 8.28 15.41
CA MET A 38 -7.28 9.26 14.34
C MET A 38 -8.78 9.37 14.02
N GLY A 39 -9.64 9.19 15.02
CA GLY A 39 -11.11 9.18 14.82
C GLY A 39 -11.67 7.90 14.18
N LEU A 40 -10.85 6.87 13.96
CA LEU A 40 -11.23 5.59 13.38
C LEU A 40 -11.18 4.48 14.44
N THR A 41 -11.96 3.43 14.24
CA THR A 41 -11.94 2.20 15.06
C THR A 41 -11.11 1.14 14.34
N LEU A 42 -9.87 0.95 14.78
CA LEU A 42 -8.88 0.10 14.12
C LEU A 42 -8.59 -1.16 14.93
N SER A 43 -8.36 -2.27 14.26
CA SER A 43 -7.87 -3.51 14.89
C SER A 43 -6.48 -3.28 15.50
N SER A 44 -6.21 -3.90 16.65
CA SER A 44 -4.92 -3.77 17.36
C SER A 44 -3.75 -4.46 16.63
N ILE A 45 -4.06 -5.23 15.60
CA ILE A 45 -3.11 -5.87 14.70
C ILE A 45 -3.45 -5.45 13.28
N GLY A 46 -2.44 -5.05 12.51
CA GLY A 46 -2.53 -4.80 11.07
C GLY A 46 -1.84 -5.92 10.29
N MET A 47 -2.17 -6.05 9.01
CA MET A 47 -1.49 -6.95 8.09
C MET A 47 -0.52 -6.18 7.21
N GLY A 48 0.77 -6.53 7.29
CA GLY A 48 1.83 -6.04 6.39
C GLY A 48 2.03 -6.98 5.20
N THR A 49 2.51 -6.45 4.08
CA THR A 49 2.68 -7.18 2.80
C THR A 49 4.11 -7.15 2.26
N TYR A 50 5.09 -7.00 3.15
CA TYR A 50 6.51 -6.85 2.77
C TYR A 50 7.12 -8.13 2.21
N LEU A 51 6.87 -9.27 2.86
CA LEU A 51 7.54 -10.54 2.57
C LEU A 51 6.95 -11.23 1.33
N GLY A 52 7.77 -12.08 0.73
CA GLY A 52 7.40 -12.96 -0.37
C GLY A 52 8.14 -12.66 -1.67
N GLU A 53 8.17 -13.66 -2.54
CA GLU A 53 8.80 -13.61 -3.86
C GLU A 53 7.91 -12.89 -4.89
N THR A 54 8.52 -12.37 -5.96
CA THR A 54 7.80 -11.74 -7.07
C THR A 54 7.25 -12.78 -8.06
N THR A 55 6.44 -13.71 -7.56
CA THR A 55 5.85 -14.80 -8.34
C THR A 55 4.33 -14.77 -8.26
N LYS A 56 3.67 -15.32 -9.30
CA LYS A 56 2.21 -15.45 -9.32
C LYS A 56 1.67 -16.29 -8.16
N GLN A 57 2.38 -17.36 -7.80
CA GLN A 57 1.99 -18.21 -6.68
C GLN A 57 2.02 -17.45 -5.35
N GLU A 58 3.00 -16.56 -5.17
CA GLU A 58 3.08 -15.76 -3.97
C GLU A 58 2.02 -14.66 -3.95
N ASP A 59 1.69 -14.08 -5.11
CA ASP A 59 0.56 -13.16 -5.23
C ASP A 59 -0.75 -13.79 -4.75
N GLU A 60 -1.05 -15.02 -5.21
CA GLU A 60 -2.26 -15.75 -4.82
C GLU A 60 -2.31 -16.00 -3.29
N LYS A 61 -1.18 -16.35 -2.67
CA LYS A 61 -1.10 -16.54 -1.21
C LYS A 61 -1.36 -15.25 -0.44
N ILE A 62 -0.73 -14.14 -0.86
CA ILE A 62 -0.89 -12.84 -0.20
C ILE A 62 -2.32 -12.34 -0.36
N GLU A 63 -2.90 -12.44 -1.54
CA GLU A 63 -4.31 -12.07 -1.77
C GLU A 63 -5.27 -12.86 -0.89
N ASN A 64 -5.09 -14.17 -0.80
CA ASN A 64 -5.91 -15.00 0.07
C ASN A 64 -5.69 -14.68 1.54
N ALA A 65 -4.47 -14.42 1.98
CA ALA A 65 -4.17 -14.03 3.35
C ALA A 65 -4.84 -12.69 3.73
N ILE A 66 -4.81 -11.69 2.84
CA ILE A 66 -5.52 -10.42 3.03
C ILE A 66 -7.03 -10.67 3.10
N TYR A 67 -7.56 -11.40 2.13
CA TYR A 67 -8.98 -11.73 2.04
C TYR A 67 -9.50 -12.42 3.32
N ASP A 68 -8.83 -13.48 3.76
CA ASP A 68 -9.23 -14.25 4.93
C ASP A 68 -9.09 -13.44 6.23
N SER A 69 -8.04 -12.61 6.35
CA SER A 69 -7.82 -11.76 7.51
C SER A 69 -8.94 -10.73 7.69
N VAL A 70 -9.35 -10.05 6.63
CA VAL A 70 -10.46 -9.07 6.68
C VAL A 70 -11.80 -9.78 6.86
N LYS A 71 -12.06 -10.86 6.11
CA LYS A 71 -13.28 -11.67 6.20
C LYS A 71 -13.51 -12.22 7.61
N SER A 72 -12.46 -12.62 8.31
CA SER A 72 -12.56 -13.11 9.69
C SER A 72 -13.10 -12.05 10.66
N GLY A 73 -12.96 -10.77 10.33
CA GLY A 73 -13.24 -9.64 11.22
C GLY A 73 -12.05 -9.28 12.13
N GLY A 74 -10.94 -10.00 12.03
CA GLY A 74 -9.77 -9.77 12.88
C GLY A 74 -8.91 -8.59 12.49
N ILE A 75 -8.92 -8.18 11.21
CA ILE A 75 -8.03 -7.13 10.68
C ILE A 75 -8.81 -6.19 9.78
N ASN A 76 -8.73 -4.88 10.06
CA ASN A 76 -9.17 -3.82 9.18
C ASN A 76 -8.08 -2.78 8.90
N VAL A 77 -6.82 -3.10 9.19
CA VAL A 77 -5.64 -2.28 8.89
C VAL A 77 -4.73 -3.05 7.95
N LEU A 78 -4.49 -2.52 6.75
CA LEU A 78 -3.60 -3.08 5.75
C LEU A 78 -2.45 -2.10 5.51
N ASP A 79 -1.21 -2.59 5.60
CA ASP A 79 0.01 -1.82 5.41
C ASP A 79 0.84 -2.38 4.27
N THR A 80 1.30 -1.50 3.40
CA THR A 80 2.12 -1.84 2.24
C THR A 80 3.17 -0.76 1.96
N ALA A 81 3.90 -0.88 0.87
CA ALA A 81 4.73 0.15 0.27
C ALA A 81 4.87 -0.08 -1.24
N ILE A 82 5.12 1.00 -1.99
CA ILE A 82 5.25 0.91 -3.44
C ILE A 82 6.40 -0.02 -3.87
N ASN A 83 7.50 -0.05 -3.12
CA ASN A 83 8.65 -0.89 -3.42
C ASN A 83 8.50 -2.35 -2.96
N TYR A 84 7.45 -2.69 -2.21
CA TYR A 84 7.27 -4.08 -1.76
C TYR A 84 6.96 -4.98 -2.95
N ARG A 85 7.83 -5.97 -3.14
CA ARG A 85 7.73 -6.94 -4.23
C ARG A 85 7.56 -6.25 -5.61
N ALA A 86 8.30 -5.16 -5.83
CA ALA A 86 8.24 -4.39 -7.07
C ALA A 86 6.79 -4.00 -7.45
N MET A 87 6.09 -3.31 -6.57
CA MET A 87 4.69 -2.85 -6.70
C MET A 87 3.61 -3.96 -6.65
N LEU A 88 3.98 -5.23 -6.60
CA LEU A 88 3.00 -6.33 -6.60
C LEU A 88 2.19 -6.38 -5.31
N SER A 89 2.78 -6.01 -4.16
CA SER A 89 2.08 -6.00 -2.87
C SER A 89 0.90 -5.03 -2.84
N GLU A 90 1.04 -3.84 -3.41
CA GLU A 90 -0.08 -2.90 -3.57
C GLU A 90 -1.18 -3.49 -4.47
N ARG A 91 -0.80 -4.14 -5.57
CA ARG A 91 -1.74 -4.81 -6.48
C ARG A 91 -2.49 -5.96 -5.81
N ASN A 92 -1.82 -6.69 -4.91
CA ASN A 92 -2.47 -7.75 -4.12
C ASN A 92 -3.55 -7.17 -3.20
N ILE A 93 -3.27 -6.03 -2.52
CA ILE A 93 -4.29 -5.34 -1.69
C ILE A 93 -5.49 -4.94 -2.55
N GLY A 94 -5.26 -4.31 -3.70
CA GLY A 94 -6.34 -3.89 -4.60
C GLY A 94 -7.23 -5.05 -5.05
N ARG A 95 -6.63 -6.18 -5.47
CA ARG A 95 -7.38 -7.36 -5.91
C ARG A 95 -8.14 -8.03 -4.76
N ALA A 96 -7.50 -8.18 -3.60
CA ALA A 96 -8.15 -8.76 -2.42
C ALA A 96 -9.31 -7.91 -1.93
N LEU A 97 -9.13 -6.58 -1.87
CA LEU A 97 -10.20 -5.65 -1.46
C LEU A 97 -11.37 -5.66 -2.44
N LYS A 98 -11.10 -5.66 -3.75
CA LYS A 98 -12.13 -5.78 -4.78
C LYS A 98 -12.95 -7.04 -4.58
N ARG A 99 -12.31 -8.19 -4.40
CA ARG A 99 -12.98 -9.48 -4.15
C ARG A 99 -13.83 -9.45 -2.87
N LEU A 100 -13.32 -8.87 -1.78
CA LEU A 100 -14.05 -8.72 -0.52
C LEU A 100 -15.33 -7.88 -0.67
N ILE A 101 -15.27 -6.81 -1.48
CA ILE A 101 -16.42 -5.95 -1.76
C ILE A 101 -17.43 -6.67 -2.69
N GLU A 102 -16.97 -7.36 -3.71
CA GLU A 102 -17.80 -8.15 -4.63
C GLU A 102 -18.53 -9.30 -3.91
N ASP A 103 -17.91 -9.88 -2.88
CA ASP A 103 -18.50 -10.93 -2.03
C ASP A 103 -19.37 -10.37 -0.89
N ASP A 104 -19.60 -9.04 -0.84
CA ASP A 104 -20.39 -8.32 0.19
C ASP A 104 -19.90 -8.56 1.64
N LEU A 105 -18.60 -8.76 1.81
CA LEU A 105 -17.98 -9.04 3.10
C LEU A 105 -17.47 -7.78 3.80
N THR A 106 -17.18 -6.73 3.05
CA THR A 106 -16.75 -5.43 3.55
C THR A 106 -17.06 -4.32 2.55
N SER A 107 -16.87 -3.08 2.97
CA SER A 107 -16.90 -1.90 2.10
C SER A 107 -15.63 -1.07 2.29
N ARG A 108 -15.29 -0.21 1.32
CA ARG A 108 -14.05 0.58 1.36
C ARG A 108 -13.88 1.38 2.65
N ASP A 109 -14.98 1.91 3.18
CA ASP A 109 -14.98 2.74 4.38
C ASP A 109 -14.74 1.99 5.70
N GLN A 110 -14.69 0.66 5.65
CA GLN A 110 -14.41 -0.21 6.80
C GLN A 110 -12.93 -0.56 6.98
N VAL A 111 -12.11 -0.39 5.92
CA VAL A 111 -10.71 -0.84 5.89
C VAL A 111 -9.79 0.35 5.76
N PHE A 112 -8.83 0.45 6.69
CA PHE A 112 -7.76 1.45 6.66
C PHE A 112 -6.56 0.92 5.88
N ILE A 113 -6.10 1.69 4.91
CA ILE A 113 -5.00 1.30 4.02
C ILE A 113 -3.89 2.34 4.10
N SER A 114 -2.68 1.88 4.50
CA SER A 114 -1.47 2.69 4.46
C SER A 114 -0.48 2.17 3.43
N THR A 115 0.25 3.09 2.79
CA THR A 115 1.40 2.77 1.94
C THR A 115 2.56 3.70 2.25
N LYS A 116 3.72 3.43 1.66
CA LYS A 116 4.94 4.20 1.87
C LYS A 116 5.61 4.46 0.51
N ASN A 117 6.07 5.68 0.33
CA ASN A 117 6.78 6.15 -0.86
C ASN A 117 8.14 6.73 -0.49
N GLY A 118 9.03 6.84 -1.47
CA GLY A 118 10.38 7.35 -1.28
C GLY A 118 11.45 6.40 -1.77
N TYR A 119 11.36 5.10 -1.49
CA TYR A 119 12.27 4.13 -2.12
C TYR A 119 12.03 4.05 -3.62
N ILE A 120 13.13 4.05 -4.37
CA ILE A 120 13.08 3.80 -5.79
C ILE A 120 12.79 2.32 -6.05
N THR A 121 11.97 2.01 -7.05
CA THR A 121 11.57 0.64 -7.35
C THR A 121 11.32 0.45 -8.85
N ASN A 122 11.43 -0.80 -9.30
CA ASN A 122 10.95 -1.23 -10.61
C ASN A 122 9.49 -1.70 -10.53
N ASP A 123 8.94 -2.08 -11.67
CA ASP A 123 7.60 -2.66 -11.78
C ASP A 123 7.70 -4.17 -12.00
N GLY A 124 7.07 -4.96 -11.14
CA GLY A 124 7.06 -6.43 -11.23
C GLY A 124 6.47 -7.00 -12.52
N ASN A 125 5.76 -6.17 -13.29
CA ASN A 125 5.32 -6.53 -14.64
C ASN A 125 6.43 -6.38 -15.70
N TYR A 126 7.63 -5.96 -15.30
CA TYR A 126 8.82 -5.85 -16.15
C TYR A 126 9.93 -6.80 -15.66
N PRO A 127 9.67 -8.13 -15.55
CA PRO A 127 10.59 -9.06 -14.86
C PRO A 127 11.95 -9.21 -15.56
N MET A 128 12.07 -8.82 -16.81
CA MET A 128 13.28 -8.93 -17.63
C MET A 128 14.10 -7.64 -17.67
N ILE A 129 13.66 -6.57 -17.03
CA ILE A 129 14.36 -5.29 -16.99
C ILE A 129 15.11 -5.19 -15.66
N ASP A 130 16.42 -4.95 -15.74
CA ASP A 130 17.24 -4.60 -14.58
C ASP A 130 16.70 -3.37 -13.87
N VAL A 131 16.81 -3.34 -12.54
CA VAL A 131 16.26 -2.25 -11.72
C VAL A 131 16.85 -0.90 -12.15
N MET A 132 18.17 -0.84 -12.39
CA MET A 132 18.82 0.41 -12.80
C MET A 132 18.43 0.83 -14.22
N GLU A 133 18.27 -0.13 -15.13
CA GLU A 133 17.73 0.14 -16.48
C GLU A 133 16.30 0.69 -16.41
N TYR A 134 15.46 0.11 -15.54
CA TYR A 134 14.10 0.63 -15.32
C TYR A 134 14.11 2.06 -14.78
N ILE A 135 14.94 2.34 -13.78
CA ILE A 135 15.11 3.67 -13.18
C ILE A 135 15.55 4.69 -14.24
N GLN A 136 16.58 4.33 -14.99
CA GLN A 136 17.08 5.19 -16.07
C GLN A 136 15.98 5.51 -17.09
N LYS A 137 15.23 4.50 -17.51
CA LYS A 137 14.21 4.63 -18.54
C LYS A 137 12.96 5.39 -18.06
N MET A 138 12.50 5.07 -16.86
CA MET A 138 11.18 5.54 -16.38
C MET A 138 11.25 6.83 -15.57
N TYR A 139 12.40 7.14 -15.00
CA TYR A 139 12.52 8.29 -14.10
C TYR A 139 13.55 9.31 -14.57
N ILE A 140 14.78 8.88 -14.91
CA ILE A 140 15.85 9.81 -15.28
C ILE A 140 15.65 10.32 -16.72
N SER A 141 15.46 9.43 -17.70
CA SER A 141 15.26 9.82 -19.11
C SER A 141 13.96 10.59 -19.40
N THR A 142 13.07 10.63 -18.42
CA THR A 142 11.81 11.41 -18.48
C THR A 142 11.90 12.75 -17.74
N ASP A 143 13.09 13.11 -17.26
CA ASP A 143 13.35 14.31 -16.47
C ASP A 143 12.49 14.41 -15.19
N LEU A 144 12.02 13.26 -14.67
CA LEU A 144 11.26 13.22 -13.42
C LEU A 144 12.17 13.44 -12.22
N ILE A 145 13.37 12.83 -12.26
CA ILE A 145 14.46 12.98 -11.29
C ILE A 145 15.81 12.97 -12.01
N THR A 146 16.84 13.41 -11.30
CA THR A 146 18.25 13.26 -11.70
C THR A 146 18.91 12.13 -10.92
N ALA A 147 20.14 11.77 -11.29
CA ALA A 147 20.90 10.78 -10.54
C ALA A 147 21.26 11.27 -9.12
N GLU A 148 21.43 12.57 -8.95
CA GLU A 148 21.73 13.24 -7.68
C GLU A 148 20.55 13.22 -6.71
N ASP A 149 19.32 13.06 -7.21
CA ASP A 149 18.12 12.91 -6.36
C ASP A 149 18.08 11.55 -5.62
N ILE A 150 18.93 10.58 -6.03
CA ILE A 150 18.93 9.22 -5.46
C ILE A 150 19.97 9.16 -4.34
N SER A 151 19.53 8.97 -3.10
CA SER A 151 20.42 8.79 -1.94
C SER A 151 21.20 7.47 -2.00
N THR A 152 22.24 7.36 -1.19
CA THR A 152 23.03 6.12 -1.01
C THR A 152 22.16 4.94 -0.55
N GLY A 153 21.05 5.20 0.16
CA GLY A 153 20.06 4.21 0.59
C GLY A 153 18.93 3.97 -0.42
N TYR A 154 19.06 4.45 -1.65
CA TYR A 154 18.04 4.31 -2.70
C TYR A 154 16.70 5.02 -2.39
N ASN A 155 16.71 6.04 -1.55
CA ASN A 155 15.57 6.93 -1.35
C ASN A 155 15.63 8.11 -2.33
N VAL A 156 14.45 8.58 -2.72
CA VAL A 156 14.26 9.78 -3.53
C VAL A 156 13.20 10.63 -2.86
N LEU A 157 13.61 11.76 -2.29
CA LEU A 157 12.72 12.69 -1.60
C LEU A 157 12.24 13.85 -2.51
N ASN A 158 12.58 13.81 -3.80
CA ASN A 158 12.12 14.78 -4.78
C ASN A 158 10.58 14.80 -4.81
N PRO A 159 9.93 15.97 -4.61
CA PRO A 159 8.46 16.06 -4.52
C PRO A 159 7.72 15.55 -5.77
N ASN A 160 8.30 15.73 -6.96
CA ASN A 160 7.69 15.24 -8.20
C ASN A 160 7.69 13.71 -8.25
N TYR A 161 8.78 13.09 -7.78
CA TYR A 161 8.86 11.62 -7.66
C TYR A 161 7.85 11.08 -6.64
N ILE A 162 7.77 11.69 -5.45
CA ILE A 162 6.81 11.29 -4.41
C ILE A 162 5.37 11.41 -4.94
N SER A 163 5.03 12.52 -5.59
CA SER A 163 3.71 12.71 -6.21
C SER A 163 3.40 11.61 -7.22
N ARG A 164 4.37 11.32 -8.11
CA ARG A 164 4.24 10.24 -9.10
C ARG A 164 4.07 8.86 -8.47
N CYS A 165 4.76 8.60 -7.37
CA CYS A 165 4.62 7.35 -6.61
C CYS A 165 3.23 7.23 -5.98
N ILE A 166 2.67 8.31 -5.42
CA ILE A 166 1.31 8.31 -4.86
C ILE A 166 0.28 8.00 -5.95
N GLU A 167 0.36 8.65 -7.12
CA GLU A 167 -0.49 8.35 -8.27
C GLU A 167 -0.37 6.87 -8.68
N LYS A 168 0.84 6.35 -8.71
CA LYS A 168 1.10 4.94 -9.06
C LYS A 168 0.53 3.98 -8.01
N SER A 169 0.64 4.30 -6.73
CA SER A 169 0.05 3.53 -5.63
C SER A 169 -1.47 3.45 -5.72
N LEU A 170 -2.13 4.57 -6.03
CA LEU A 170 -3.57 4.61 -6.28
C LEU A 170 -3.95 3.68 -7.45
N LEU A 171 -3.20 3.73 -8.56
CA LEU A 171 -3.42 2.87 -9.72
C LEU A 171 -3.16 1.38 -9.39
N ASN A 172 -2.09 1.06 -8.67
CA ASN A 172 -1.75 -0.30 -8.28
C ASN A 172 -2.87 -0.94 -7.45
N MET A 173 -3.43 -0.18 -6.51
CA MET A 173 -4.50 -0.65 -5.61
C MET A 173 -5.90 -0.45 -6.19
N CYS A 174 -6.03 0.22 -7.35
CA CYS A 174 -7.32 0.62 -7.95
C CYS A 174 -8.21 1.42 -6.96
N LEU A 175 -7.62 2.33 -6.20
CA LEU A 175 -8.30 3.16 -5.21
C LEU A 175 -8.41 4.62 -5.66
N SER A 176 -9.49 5.30 -5.26
CA SER A 176 -9.58 6.76 -5.37
C SER A 176 -8.84 7.49 -4.25
N THR A 177 -8.64 6.83 -3.10
CA THR A 177 -8.02 7.45 -1.91
C THR A 177 -7.23 6.42 -1.10
N ILE A 178 -6.04 6.81 -0.63
CA ILE A 178 -5.23 6.08 0.35
C ILE A 178 -5.39 6.80 1.69
N ASP A 179 -5.61 6.06 2.78
CA ASP A 179 -5.90 6.67 4.09
C ASP A 179 -4.67 7.29 4.74
N LEU A 180 -3.48 6.71 4.49
CA LEU A 180 -2.22 7.23 5.01
C LEU A 180 -1.04 6.90 4.09
N VAL A 181 -0.20 7.89 3.82
CA VAL A 181 1.06 7.71 3.08
C VAL A 181 2.22 8.14 3.96
N TYR A 182 3.21 7.25 4.10
CA TYR A 182 4.47 7.56 4.78
C TYR A 182 5.58 7.87 3.78
N VAL A 183 6.52 8.71 4.19
CA VAL A 183 7.86 8.74 3.58
C VAL A 183 8.68 7.60 4.18
N HIS A 184 9.13 6.68 3.33
CA HIS A 184 9.64 5.38 3.74
C HIS A 184 11.11 5.47 4.19
N ASN A 185 11.39 5.28 5.48
CA ASN A 185 12.73 5.22 6.07
C ASN A 185 13.66 6.40 5.64
N SER A 186 13.11 7.59 5.47
CA SER A 186 13.85 8.74 4.95
C SER A 186 15.11 9.05 5.77
N TYR A 187 15.00 9.00 7.10
CA TYR A 187 16.13 9.27 7.98
C TYR A 187 17.27 8.25 7.85
N GLU A 188 16.94 6.95 7.81
CA GLU A 188 17.95 5.90 7.68
C GLU A 188 18.73 5.98 6.37
N SER A 189 18.06 6.41 5.30
CA SER A 189 18.65 6.48 3.97
C SER A 189 19.44 7.77 3.71
N TRP A 190 19.14 8.84 4.44
CA TRP A 190 19.70 10.18 4.21
C TRP A 190 20.59 10.68 5.34
N HIS A 191 20.81 9.91 6.40
CA HIS A 191 21.53 10.37 7.59
C HIS A 191 22.96 10.88 7.30
N ASP A 192 23.60 10.39 6.24
CA ASP A 192 24.92 10.82 5.77
C ASP A 192 24.86 11.96 4.74
N ASP A 193 23.69 12.19 4.14
CA ASP A 193 23.49 13.13 3.04
C ASP A 193 22.78 14.43 3.47
N ILE A 194 22.09 14.42 4.64
CA ILE A 194 21.32 15.56 5.13
C ILE A 194 21.84 15.97 6.52
N SER A 195 22.17 17.25 6.69
CA SER A 195 22.45 17.80 8.02
C SER A 195 21.14 18.04 8.78
N PHE A 196 21.19 17.98 10.12
CA PHE A 196 20.02 18.26 10.97
C PHE A 196 19.55 19.73 10.93
N GLU A 197 20.25 20.59 10.20
CA GLU A 197 19.95 22.03 10.09
C GLU A 197 19.14 22.35 8.81
N GLU A 198 18.92 21.38 7.95
CA GLU A 198 18.08 21.45 6.75
C GLU A 198 16.73 20.74 6.97
#